data_d9a78c8b4c5178b752c51a594fba474d
#
_entry.id   d9a78c8b4c5178b752c51a594fba474d
#
_cell.length_a   1.000
_cell.length_b   1.000
_cell.length_c   1.000
_cell.angle_alpha   90.00
_cell.angle_beta   90.00
_cell.angle_gamma   90.00
#
_symmetry.space_group_name_H-M   'P 1'
#
loop_
_entity.id
_entity.type
_entity.pdbx_description
1 polymer ?
#
loop_
_entity_poly.entity_id
_entity_poly.type
_entity_poly.pdbx_seq_one_letter_code
_entity_poly.pdbx_strand_id
1 'polypeptide(L)'
;MTAPQSSSRLYGMQERANHLDFDIRFEGARDVLARPHRHEYFQIQVSIEGGEQQLIGGAVRPFLSGHLSFVLPYRVHVVPHPVGARYAIVNFDQGFLWPELAVEPLDLEEVPVARHPELAPFLFQEYVDFAFDEADFARILRWLDELSALNRERGFAAVGAIRGILLQLISLACQRHEAALLEQAARHSGRSSRRDALQRVMRFVREHLGEEISLNDAAAAAMLSPNYLAHLLKKQTDRTFTELVTERRLERAKELLLTSSTRIGDIALQCGFSDADYFSRRFRQQIGVTPRQFRNGAGAAATSSSP
;
A
#
# COMPACT_ATOMS: atom_id res chain seq x y z
N MET A 1 14.99 -9.45 -19.44
CA MET A 1 15.13 -10.22 -18.18
C MET A 1 14.29 -9.52 -17.15
N THR A 2 13.04 -9.93 -17.00
CA THR A 2 12.10 -9.44 -16.00
C THR A 2 12.56 -9.95 -14.63
N ALA A 3 12.95 -9.03 -13.74
CA ALA A 3 13.18 -9.36 -12.34
C ALA A 3 11.90 -9.99 -11.76
N PRO A 4 12.00 -11.08 -11.00
CA PRO A 4 10.84 -11.64 -10.33
C PRO A 4 10.31 -10.57 -9.38
N GLN A 5 9.03 -10.23 -9.50
CA GLN A 5 8.31 -9.47 -8.48
C GLN A 5 8.36 -10.29 -7.19
N SER A 6 9.35 -10.02 -6.33
CA SER A 6 9.40 -10.63 -5.02
C SER A 6 8.21 -10.07 -4.24
N SER A 7 7.18 -10.89 -4.08
CA SER A 7 6.09 -10.55 -3.18
C SER A 7 6.69 -10.22 -1.81
N SER A 8 6.51 -8.98 -1.36
CA SER A 8 6.99 -8.55 -0.05
C SER A 8 6.35 -9.44 1.02
N ARG A 9 7.19 -10.04 1.89
CA ARG A 9 6.69 -10.92 2.95
C ARG A 9 5.80 -10.13 3.91
N LEU A 10 4.68 -10.73 4.29
CA LEU A 10 3.78 -10.22 5.32
C LEU A 10 4.14 -10.86 6.67
N TYR A 11 4.18 -10.05 7.72
CA TYR A 11 4.43 -10.50 9.09
C TYR A 11 3.25 -10.17 10.01
N GLY A 12 2.84 -11.13 10.82
CA GLY A 12 1.90 -10.93 11.92
C GLY A 12 2.61 -10.55 13.22
N MET A 13 1.85 -10.03 14.21
CA MET A 13 2.37 -9.77 15.57
C MET A 13 3.00 -11.03 16.19
N GLN A 14 2.42 -12.21 15.97
CA GLN A 14 2.90 -13.51 16.47
C GLN A 14 4.36 -13.81 16.08
N GLU A 15 4.79 -13.34 14.90
CA GLU A 15 6.15 -13.58 14.39
C GLU A 15 7.16 -12.56 14.91
N ARG A 16 6.72 -11.36 15.31
CA ARG A 16 7.58 -10.20 15.52
C ARG A 16 7.42 -9.51 16.87
N ALA A 17 6.48 -9.93 17.70
CA ALA A 17 6.19 -9.34 19.00
C ALA A 17 6.16 -10.42 20.12
N ASN A 18 6.37 -9.99 21.35
CA ASN A 18 6.20 -10.86 22.53
C ASN A 18 4.76 -10.89 23.02
N HIS A 19 3.99 -9.84 22.70
CA HIS A 19 2.56 -9.73 22.99
C HIS A 19 1.81 -9.39 21.69
N LEU A 20 0.58 -9.87 21.56
CA LEU A 20 -0.20 -9.72 20.33
C LEU A 20 -0.88 -8.36 20.19
N ASP A 21 -0.97 -7.59 21.27
CA ASP A 21 -1.62 -6.29 21.33
C ASP A 21 -0.65 -5.11 21.21
N PHE A 22 0.49 -5.17 21.91
CA PHE A 22 1.52 -4.14 21.94
C PHE A 22 2.88 -4.77 22.24
N ASP A 23 3.92 -4.29 21.58
CA ASP A 23 5.31 -4.67 21.84
C ASP A 23 6.26 -3.50 21.58
N ILE A 24 7.30 -3.38 22.39
CA ILE A 24 8.40 -2.45 22.19
C ILE A 24 9.73 -3.20 22.34
N ARG A 25 10.66 -2.89 21.45
CA ARG A 25 12.01 -3.44 21.49
C ARG A 25 13.03 -2.41 21.04
N PHE A 26 14.24 -2.54 21.55
CA PHE A 26 15.41 -1.80 21.13
C PHE A 26 16.31 -2.65 20.25
N GLU A 27 17.39 -2.06 19.76
CA GLU A 27 18.43 -2.70 18.96
C GLU A 27 18.91 -4.03 19.57
N GLY A 28 19.25 -4.98 18.71
CA GLY A 28 19.77 -6.30 19.13
C GLY A 28 18.72 -7.31 19.60
N ALA A 29 17.47 -6.90 19.82
CA ALA A 29 16.42 -7.81 20.29
C ALA A 29 15.99 -8.85 19.24
N ARG A 30 16.09 -8.51 17.95
CA ARG A 30 15.75 -9.37 16.79
C ARG A 30 16.54 -8.94 15.56
N ASP A 31 16.65 -9.86 14.58
CA ASP A 31 17.29 -9.57 13.30
C ASP A 31 16.55 -8.44 12.54
N VAL A 32 17.33 -7.54 11.97
CA VAL A 32 16.85 -6.44 11.14
C VAL A 32 16.31 -6.98 9.82
N LEU A 33 15.15 -6.50 9.40
CA LEU A 33 14.58 -6.83 8.10
C LEU A 33 15.15 -5.91 7.03
N ALA A 34 16.20 -6.35 6.34
CA ALA A 34 16.92 -5.58 5.33
C ALA A 34 16.24 -5.56 3.94
N ARG A 35 15.12 -6.27 3.76
CA ARG A 35 14.38 -6.33 2.49
C ARG A 35 13.01 -5.69 2.65
N PRO A 36 12.44 -5.11 1.58
CA PRO A 36 11.07 -4.60 1.61
C PRO A 36 10.09 -5.67 2.10
N HIS A 37 9.30 -5.31 3.11
CA HIS A 37 8.33 -6.18 3.74
C HIS A 37 7.10 -5.37 4.18
N ARG A 38 6.11 -6.03 4.73
CA ARG A 38 4.89 -5.47 5.30
C ARG A 38 4.45 -6.26 6.52
N HIS A 39 3.61 -5.67 7.33
CA HIS A 39 3.05 -6.31 8.52
C HIS A 39 1.57 -5.93 8.71
N GLU A 40 0.85 -6.71 9.52
CA GLU A 40 -0.59 -6.54 9.77
C GLU A 40 -0.91 -5.50 10.86
N TYR A 41 0.09 -4.94 11.50
CA TYR A 41 0.00 -4.07 12.66
C TYR A 41 0.60 -2.68 12.37
N PHE A 42 0.30 -1.72 13.23
CA PHE A 42 0.95 -0.40 13.23
C PHE A 42 2.36 -0.51 13.78
N GLN A 43 3.27 0.27 13.23
CA GLN A 43 4.63 0.34 13.73
C GLN A 43 5.10 1.79 13.82
N ILE A 44 5.79 2.13 14.92
CA ILE A 44 6.57 3.34 15.04
C ILE A 44 8.02 2.94 15.21
N GLN A 45 8.90 3.47 14.39
CA GLN A 45 10.35 3.31 14.55
C GLN A 45 10.95 4.65 14.96
N VAL A 46 11.90 4.60 15.87
CA VAL A 46 12.59 5.78 16.41
C VAL A 46 14.07 5.61 16.16
N SER A 47 14.67 6.52 15.39
CA SER A 47 16.12 6.57 15.17
C SER A 47 16.78 7.35 16.30
N ILE A 48 17.44 6.64 17.19
CA ILE A 48 18.13 7.22 18.35
C ILE A 48 19.50 7.71 17.92
N GLU A 49 20.25 6.86 17.20
CA GLU A 49 21.60 7.21 16.73
C GLU A 49 21.93 6.38 15.46
N GLY A 50 22.60 7.00 14.49
CA GLY A 50 23.19 6.31 13.33
C GLY A 50 22.19 5.92 12.23
N GLY A 51 20.98 6.49 12.19
CA GLY A 51 20.04 6.31 11.09
C GLY A 51 20.47 7.06 9.82
N GLU A 52 19.99 6.66 8.65
CA GLU A 52 20.30 7.26 7.36
C GLU A 52 19.04 7.60 6.56
N GLN A 53 18.36 6.60 6.04
CA GLN A 53 17.17 6.73 5.21
C GLN A 53 16.23 5.55 5.37
N GLN A 54 15.00 5.74 4.91
CA GLN A 54 13.96 4.72 4.89
C GLN A 54 13.25 4.71 3.53
N LEU A 55 12.68 3.56 3.17
CA LEU A 55 11.77 3.41 2.04
C LEU A 55 10.39 3.07 2.59
N ILE A 56 9.40 3.91 2.33
CA ILE A 56 8.00 3.70 2.75
C ILE A 56 7.07 3.97 1.58
N GLY A 57 6.23 3.01 1.22
CA GLY A 57 5.22 3.13 0.18
C GLY A 57 5.78 3.46 -1.22
N GLY A 58 7.10 3.36 -1.40
CA GLY A 58 7.79 3.76 -2.63
C GLY A 58 8.56 5.08 -2.54
N ALA A 59 8.38 5.86 -1.46
CA ALA A 59 9.14 7.09 -1.21
C ALA A 59 10.38 6.81 -0.37
N VAL A 60 11.53 7.35 -0.81
CA VAL A 60 12.77 7.39 0.00
C VAL A 60 12.76 8.66 0.82
N ARG A 61 12.92 8.52 2.14
CA ARG A 61 12.84 9.63 3.12
C ARG A 61 14.02 9.59 4.08
N PRO A 62 14.47 10.73 4.61
CA PRO A 62 15.46 10.76 5.70
C PRO A 62 14.96 9.98 6.93
N PHE A 63 15.85 9.28 7.60
CA PHE A 63 15.59 8.64 8.88
C PHE A 63 16.84 8.80 9.77
N LEU A 64 17.20 10.03 10.02
CA LEU A 64 18.38 10.42 10.80
C LEU A 64 18.09 10.34 12.31
N SER A 65 19.13 10.49 13.14
CA SER A 65 18.95 10.61 14.60
C SER A 65 17.93 11.69 14.93
N GLY A 66 17.03 11.42 15.86
CA GLY A 66 15.93 12.32 16.20
C GLY A 66 14.69 12.22 15.31
N HIS A 67 14.67 11.28 14.33
CA HIS A 67 13.51 11.05 13.47
C HIS A 67 12.64 9.88 13.96
N LEU A 68 11.35 10.01 13.72
CA LEU A 68 10.37 8.93 13.85
C LEU A 68 9.85 8.50 12.47
N SER A 69 9.47 7.24 12.36
CA SER A 69 8.79 6.66 11.21
C SER A 69 7.48 6.02 11.66
N PHE A 70 6.38 6.32 10.96
CA PHE A 70 5.04 5.82 11.25
C PHE A 70 4.57 4.92 10.11
N VAL A 71 4.43 3.63 10.36
CA VAL A 71 4.12 2.64 9.32
C VAL A 71 2.71 2.09 9.54
N LEU A 72 1.84 2.29 8.55
CA LEU A 72 0.51 1.68 8.49
C LEU A 72 0.58 0.16 8.33
N PRO A 73 -0.40 -0.59 8.83
CA PRO A 73 -0.61 -1.98 8.43
C PRO A 73 -0.58 -2.15 6.90
N TYR A 74 0.00 -3.24 6.44
CA TYR A 74 0.16 -3.64 5.04
C TYR A 74 0.98 -2.69 4.16
N ARG A 75 1.53 -1.58 4.69
CA ARG A 75 2.41 -0.67 3.94
C ARG A 75 3.77 -1.33 3.70
N VAL A 76 4.16 -1.41 2.42
CA VAL A 76 5.50 -1.90 2.07
C VAL A 76 6.55 -0.89 2.54
N HIS A 77 7.53 -1.35 3.29
CA HIS A 77 8.60 -0.51 3.79
C HIS A 77 9.89 -1.29 4.03
N VAL A 78 10.98 -0.57 4.15
CA VAL A 78 12.23 -1.02 4.76
C VAL A 78 12.90 0.18 5.44
N VAL A 79 13.29 -0.01 6.69
CA VAL A 79 14.07 0.96 7.46
C VAL A 79 15.37 0.27 7.81
N PRO A 80 16.45 0.55 7.05
CA PRO A 80 17.76 -0.01 7.33
C PRO A 80 18.30 0.55 8.64
N HIS A 81 18.89 -0.30 9.44
CA HIS A 81 19.62 0.09 10.63
C HIS A 81 21.08 -0.29 10.44
N PRO A 82 21.99 0.66 10.22
CA PRO A 82 23.42 0.39 10.11
C PRO A 82 23.96 -0.33 11.36
N VAL A 83 25.08 -1.02 11.19
CA VAL A 83 25.76 -1.68 12.33
C VAL A 83 26.15 -0.62 13.37
N GLY A 84 25.76 -0.84 14.62
CA GLY A 84 25.98 0.11 15.71
C GLY A 84 24.93 1.21 15.84
N ALA A 85 23.93 1.26 14.94
CA ALA A 85 22.81 2.18 15.09
C ALA A 85 21.98 1.83 16.34
N ARG A 86 21.52 2.86 17.04
CA ARG A 86 20.59 2.75 18.17
C ARG A 86 19.19 3.15 17.71
N TYR A 87 18.21 2.29 17.96
CA TYR A 87 16.83 2.53 17.54
C TYR A 87 15.85 1.81 18.46
N ALA A 88 14.60 2.24 18.44
CA ALA A 88 13.49 1.54 19.06
C ALA A 88 12.40 1.25 18.03
N ILE A 89 11.70 0.14 18.20
CA ILE A 89 10.57 -0.28 17.38
C ILE A 89 9.38 -0.56 18.30
N VAL A 90 8.29 0.17 18.07
CA VAL A 90 7.01 0.02 18.76
C VAL A 90 6.01 -0.58 17.79
N ASN A 91 5.43 -1.71 18.12
CA ASN A 91 4.39 -2.39 17.34
C ASN A 91 3.09 -2.43 18.15
N PHE A 92 1.96 -2.21 17.50
CA PHE A 92 0.67 -2.35 18.16
C PHE A 92 -0.45 -2.69 17.19
N ASP A 93 -1.41 -3.45 17.67
CA ASP A 93 -2.62 -3.79 16.94
C ASP A 93 -3.59 -2.60 16.87
N GLN A 94 -4.42 -2.54 15.81
CA GLN A 94 -5.42 -1.47 15.65
C GLN A 94 -6.38 -1.42 16.85
N GLY A 95 -6.90 -2.56 17.26
CA GLY A 95 -7.84 -2.66 18.40
C GLY A 95 -7.20 -2.32 19.74
N PHE A 96 -5.88 -2.39 19.84
CA PHE A 96 -5.15 -1.95 21.03
C PHE A 96 -5.30 -0.45 21.27
N LEU A 97 -5.14 0.38 20.23
CA LEU A 97 -5.14 1.84 20.39
C LEU A 97 -6.52 2.44 20.07
N TRP A 98 -7.22 1.91 19.07
CA TRP A 98 -8.51 2.41 18.58
C TRP A 98 -9.56 1.29 18.53
N PRO A 99 -10.02 0.77 19.70
CA PRO A 99 -11.00 -0.32 19.74
C PRO A 99 -12.34 0.02 19.11
N GLU A 100 -12.70 1.31 19.05
CA GLU A 100 -13.92 1.82 18.43
C GLU A 100 -13.80 2.02 16.90
N LEU A 101 -12.60 1.95 16.35
CA LEU A 101 -12.36 2.15 14.93
C LEU A 101 -12.68 0.86 14.14
N ALA A 102 -13.96 0.69 13.82
CA ALA A 102 -14.47 -0.47 13.09
C ALA A 102 -14.22 -0.37 11.58
N VAL A 103 -12.92 -0.29 11.20
CA VAL A 103 -12.45 -0.17 9.82
C VAL A 103 -11.43 -1.28 9.56
N GLU A 104 -11.53 -1.95 8.41
CA GLU A 104 -10.48 -2.91 8.02
C GLU A 104 -9.13 -2.18 7.87
N PRO A 105 -8.00 -2.78 8.31
CA PRO A 105 -6.69 -2.14 8.27
C PRO A 105 -6.28 -1.63 6.87
N LEU A 106 -6.76 -2.27 5.81
CA LEU A 106 -6.53 -1.85 4.43
C LEU A 106 -7.41 -0.67 4.00
N ASP A 107 -8.47 -0.35 4.73
CA ASP A 107 -9.35 0.79 4.48
C ASP A 107 -8.99 2.03 5.32
N LEU A 108 -7.92 1.97 6.13
CA LEU A 108 -7.48 3.08 7.00
C LEU A 108 -7.18 4.37 6.21
N GLU A 109 -6.75 4.26 4.96
CA GLU A 109 -6.52 5.43 4.09
C GLU A 109 -7.80 6.22 3.78
N GLU A 110 -8.97 5.67 4.06
CA GLU A 110 -10.27 6.36 3.87
C GLU A 110 -10.79 7.03 5.13
N VAL A 111 -10.15 6.79 6.27
CA VAL A 111 -10.55 7.39 7.54
C VAL A 111 -10.27 8.89 7.48
N PRO A 112 -11.30 9.74 7.69
CA PRO A 112 -11.11 11.18 7.66
C PRO A 112 -10.20 11.64 8.81
N VAL A 113 -9.10 12.29 8.50
CA VAL A 113 -8.15 12.86 9.48
C VAL A 113 -8.85 13.83 10.45
N ALA A 114 -9.93 14.50 9.99
CA ALA A 114 -10.71 15.37 10.85
C ALA A 114 -11.41 14.63 12.00
N ARG A 115 -11.65 13.31 11.86
CA ARG A 115 -12.23 12.47 12.94
C ARG A 115 -11.16 11.75 13.76
N HIS A 116 -10.05 11.39 13.13
CA HIS A 116 -8.96 10.63 13.71
C HIS A 116 -7.63 11.29 13.34
N PRO A 117 -7.32 12.49 13.89
CA PRO A 117 -6.09 13.21 13.57
C PRO A 117 -4.83 12.44 13.95
N GLU A 118 -4.91 11.55 14.93
CA GLU A 118 -3.82 10.66 15.36
C GLU A 118 -3.40 9.63 14.30
N LEU A 119 -4.21 9.38 13.28
CA LEU A 119 -3.82 8.54 12.14
C LEU A 119 -2.97 9.31 11.11
N ALA A 120 -2.98 10.65 11.14
CA ALA A 120 -2.29 11.47 10.14
C ALA A 120 -0.81 11.16 9.96
N PRO A 121 0.01 10.94 11.02
CA PRO A 121 1.41 10.57 10.86
C PRO A 121 1.59 9.28 10.05
N PHE A 122 0.76 8.28 10.29
CA PHE A 122 0.80 7.01 9.57
C PHE A 122 0.32 7.13 8.12
N LEU A 123 -0.72 7.94 7.88
CA LEU A 123 -1.28 8.16 6.55
C LEU A 123 -0.32 8.92 5.63
N PHE A 124 0.46 9.86 6.21
CA PHE A 124 1.25 10.80 5.43
C PHE A 124 2.77 10.63 5.58
N GLN A 125 3.23 9.51 6.13
CA GLN A 125 4.67 9.22 6.30
C GLN A 125 5.45 9.31 4.97
N GLU A 126 4.84 9.00 3.84
CA GLU A 126 5.48 9.11 2.53
C GLU A 126 5.77 10.56 2.11
N TYR A 127 5.14 11.54 2.76
CA TYR A 127 5.18 12.96 2.40
C TYR A 127 5.80 13.85 3.48
N VAL A 128 5.86 13.38 4.72
CA VAL A 128 6.30 14.17 5.89
C VAL A 128 7.46 13.49 6.58
N ASP A 129 8.50 14.26 6.89
CA ASP A 129 9.64 13.81 7.71
C ASP A 129 9.37 14.21 9.17
N PHE A 130 9.30 13.21 10.04
CA PHE A 130 9.03 13.44 11.46
C PHE A 130 10.34 13.60 12.24
N ALA A 131 10.96 14.79 12.13
CA ALA A 131 12.14 15.20 12.87
C ALA A 131 11.74 15.98 14.13
N PHE A 132 12.43 15.75 15.24
CA PHE A 132 12.17 16.41 16.52
C PHE A 132 13.40 17.14 17.01
N ASP A 133 13.20 18.27 17.69
CA ASP A 133 14.26 18.96 18.39
C ASP A 133 14.74 18.18 19.62
N GLU A 134 15.85 18.62 20.20
CA GLU A 134 16.50 17.92 21.31
C GLU A 134 15.57 17.77 22.54
N ALA A 135 14.75 18.79 22.84
CA ALA A 135 13.87 18.78 24.00
C ALA A 135 12.71 17.79 23.83
N ASP A 136 12.05 17.82 22.68
CA ASP A 136 10.98 16.88 22.35
C ASP A 136 11.52 15.46 22.20
N PHE A 137 12.69 15.30 21.59
CA PHE A 137 13.30 14.00 21.43
C PHE A 137 13.71 13.36 22.77
N ALA A 138 14.28 14.15 23.68
CA ALA A 138 14.56 13.70 25.04
C ALA A 138 13.27 13.26 25.79
N ARG A 139 12.14 13.90 25.52
CA ARG A 139 10.83 13.50 26.05
C ARG A 139 10.38 12.17 25.44
N ILE A 140 10.55 11.99 24.14
CA ILE A 140 10.23 10.73 23.44
C ILE A 140 11.06 9.58 24.04
N LEU A 141 12.37 9.77 24.24
CA LEU A 141 13.22 8.73 24.84
C LEU A 141 12.73 8.29 26.22
N ARG A 142 12.34 9.22 27.08
CA ARG A 142 11.74 8.87 28.38
C ARG A 142 10.47 8.06 28.26
N TRP A 143 9.60 8.39 27.29
CA TRP A 143 8.40 7.61 27.01
C TRP A 143 8.71 6.20 26.49
N LEU A 144 9.75 6.02 25.68
CA LEU A 144 10.16 4.68 25.22
C LEU A 144 10.67 3.83 26.40
N ASP A 145 11.44 4.40 27.30
CA ASP A 145 11.90 3.69 28.50
C ASP A 145 10.72 3.27 29.39
N GLU A 146 9.76 4.16 29.60
CA GLU A 146 8.55 3.88 30.39
C GLU A 146 7.67 2.81 29.70
N LEU A 147 7.46 2.91 28.39
CA LEU A 147 6.76 1.89 27.60
C LEU A 147 7.43 0.52 27.72
N SER A 148 8.77 0.50 27.68
CA SER A 148 9.55 -0.74 27.80
C SER A 148 9.38 -1.37 29.18
N ALA A 149 9.44 -0.56 30.25
CA ALA A 149 9.24 -1.05 31.62
C ALA A 149 7.81 -1.60 31.80
N LEU A 150 6.79 -0.85 31.40
CA LEU A 150 5.39 -1.27 31.48
C LEU A 150 5.10 -2.52 30.65
N ASN A 151 5.69 -2.64 29.46
CA ASN A 151 5.49 -3.81 28.59
C ASN A 151 6.16 -5.06 29.15
N ARG A 152 7.29 -4.93 29.82
CA ARG A 152 7.99 -6.06 30.46
C ARG A 152 7.24 -6.56 31.70
N GLU A 153 6.72 -5.65 32.51
CA GLU A 153 6.10 -6.01 33.80
C GLU A 153 4.62 -6.40 33.65
N ARG A 154 3.89 -5.77 32.72
CA ARG A 154 2.46 -5.99 32.46
C ARG A 154 1.61 -6.06 33.74
N GLY A 155 1.91 -5.20 34.71
CA GLY A 155 1.18 -5.11 35.96
C GLY A 155 -0.25 -4.61 35.82
N PHE A 156 -0.96 -4.52 36.96
CA PHE A 156 -2.33 -3.97 36.97
C PHE A 156 -2.38 -2.56 36.36
N ALA A 157 -3.33 -2.34 35.47
CA ALA A 157 -3.52 -1.11 34.68
C ALA A 157 -2.38 -0.73 33.70
N ALA A 158 -1.35 -1.57 33.51
CA ALA A 158 -0.24 -1.28 32.59
C ALA A 158 -0.71 -1.01 31.16
N VAL A 159 -1.70 -1.73 30.67
CA VAL A 159 -2.28 -1.54 29.32
C VAL A 159 -2.83 -0.13 29.15
N GLY A 160 -3.52 0.41 30.15
CA GLY A 160 -4.03 1.78 30.12
C GLY A 160 -2.91 2.82 30.10
N ALA A 161 -1.85 2.61 30.89
CA ALA A 161 -0.67 3.48 30.91
C ALA A 161 0.06 3.45 29.55
N ILE A 162 0.28 2.26 28.98
CA ILE A 162 0.91 2.09 27.65
C ILE A 162 0.12 2.86 26.58
N ARG A 163 -1.21 2.71 26.54
CA ARG A 163 -2.10 3.45 25.62
C ARG A 163 -1.94 4.97 25.77
N GLY A 164 -1.94 5.44 27.04
CA GLY A 164 -1.81 6.87 27.33
C GLY A 164 -0.49 7.46 26.82
N ILE A 165 0.63 6.76 27.05
CA ILE A 165 1.95 7.18 26.57
C ILE A 165 2.02 7.13 25.05
N LEU A 166 1.51 6.08 24.42
CA LEU A 166 1.50 5.94 22.97
C LEU A 166 0.69 7.06 22.30
N LEU A 167 -0.47 7.42 22.86
CA LEU A 167 -1.26 8.57 22.40
C LEU A 167 -0.54 9.91 22.58
N GLN A 168 0.19 10.09 23.68
CA GLN A 168 1.01 11.30 23.88
C GLN A 168 2.12 11.42 22.83
N LEU A 169 2.80 10.31 22.51
CA LEU A 169 3.84 10.27 21.48
C LEU A 169 3.28 10.64 20.10
N ILE A 170 2.17 10.03 19.71
CA ILE A 170 1.50 10.31 18.42
C ILE A 170 0.99 11.75 18.41
N SER A 171 0.37 12.22 19.49
CA SER A 171 -0.13 13.60 19.60
C SER A 171 0.98 14.63 19.47
N LEU A 172 2.17 14.37 20.06
CA LEU A 172 3.34 15.23 19.89
C LEU A 172 3.76 15.31 18.42
N ALA A 173 3.80 14.17 17.71
CA ALA A 173 4.10 14.15 16.29
C ALA A 173 3.08 14.97 15.48
N CYS A 174 1.79 14.84 15.78
CA CYS A 174 0.73 15.63 15.15
C CYS A 174 0.92 17.12 15.39
N GLN A 175 1.20 17.53 16.63
CA GLN A 175 1.36 18.95 17.00
C GLN A 175 2.59 19.58 16.36
N ARG A 176 3.73 18.90 16.34
CA ARG A 176 4.99 19.43 15.79
C ARG A 176 4.98 19.50 14.26
N HIS A 177 4.19 18.67 13.61
CA HIS A 177 4.10 18.61 12.15
C HIS A 177 2.71 19.01 11.61
N GLU A 178 1.91 19.72 12.41
CA GLU A 178 0.51 20.09 12.13
C GLU A 178 0.34 20.70 10.74
N ALA A 179 1.12 21.73 10.38
CA ALA A 179 0.99 22.43 9.11
C ALA A 179 1.19 21.48 7.91
N ALA A 180 2.22 20.63 7.96
CA ALA A 180 2.49 19.67 6.91
C ALA A 180 1.41 18.58 6.82
N LEU A 181 0.92 18.10 7.97
CA LEU A 181 -0.15 17.09 8.03
C LEU A 181 -1.47 17.64 7.52
N LEU A 182 -1.84 18.87 7.88
CA LEU A 182 -3.05 19.53 7.38
C LEU A 182 -2.98 19.81 5.88
N GLU A 183 -1.81 20.22 5.37
CA GLU A 183 -1.60 20.37 3.93
C GLU A 183 -1.83 19.04 3.19
N GLN A 184 -1.27 17.93 3.71
CA GLN A 184 -1.50 16.61 3.12
C GLN A 184 -2.96 16.18 3.26
N ALA A 185 -3.59 16.40 4.41
CA ALA A 185 -5.01 16.11 4.61
C ALA A 185 -5.90 16.88 3.62
N ALA A 186 -5.63 18.16 3.36
CA ALA A 186 -6.35 18.96 2.38
C ALA A 186 -6.16 18.42 0.95
N ARG A 187 -4.94 18.04 0.58
CA ARG A 187 -4.64 17.39 -0.70
C ARG A 187 -5.36 16.04 -0.86
N HIS A 188 -5.56 15.30 0.23
CA HIS A 188 -6.22 14.00 0.22
C HIS A 188 -7.75 14.10 0.38
N SER A 189 -8.29 15.10 1.09
CA SER A 189 -9.74 15.30 1.23
C SER A 189 -10.40 15.84 -0.05
N GLY A 190 -9.65 16.52 -0.92
CA GLY A 190 -10.07 16.82 -2.30
C GLY A 190 -10.04 15.60 -3.22
N ARG A 191 -9.55 14.47 -2.76
CA ARG A 191 -9.53 13.18 -3.45
C ARG A 191 -10.79 12.43 -3.09
N SER A 192 -11.74 12.57 -3.93
CA SER A 192 -13.01 11.92 -4.03
C SER A 192 -13.09 10.44 -3.57
N SER A 193 -14.32 10.00 -3.33
CA SER A 193 -14.74 8.68 -2.91
C SER A 193 -14.02 7.51 -3.63
N ARG A 194 -14.08 6.31 -3.05
CA ARG A 194 -13.68 5.01 -3.68
C ARG A 194 -14.10 4.92 -5.14
N ARG A 195 -15.29 5.44 -5.45
CA ARG A 195 -15.85 5.43 -6.80
C ARG A 195 -15.01 6.25 -7.77
N ASP A 196 -14.56 7.41 -7.36
CA ASP A 196 -13.77 8.29 -8.23
C ASP A 196 -12.32 7.81 -8.34
N ALA A 197 -11.77 7.19 -7.29
CA ALA A 197 -10.49 6.51 -7.37
C ALA A 197 -10.53 5.37 -8.39
N LEU A 198 -11.54 4.51 -8.35
CA LEU A 198 -11.74 3.47 -9.35
C LEU A 198 -11.98 4.05 -10.74
N GLN A 199 -12.71 5.15 -10.87
CA GLN A 199 -12.90 5.83 -12.16
C GLN A 199 -11.55 6.34 -12.74
N ARG A 200 -10.66 6.89 -11.89
CA ARG A 200 -9.30 7.29 -12.33
C ARG A 200 -8.49 6.09 -12.79
N VAL A 201 -8.51 4.97 -12.04
CA VAL A 201 -7.84 3.72 -12.44
C VAL A 201 -8.38 3.22 -13.78
N MET A 202 -9.71 3.15 -13.94
CA MET A 202 -10.34 2.67 -15.17
C MET A 202 -10.04 3.59 -16.37
N ARG A 203 -9.94 4.89 -16.15
CA ARG A 203 -9.51 5.87 -17.15
C ARG A 203 -8.07 5.61 -17.57
N PHE A 204 -7.16 5.53 -16.61
CA PHE A 204 -5.74 5.23 -16.84
C PHE A 204 -5.56 3.92 -17.64
N VAL A 205 -6.21 2.84 -17.21
CA VAL A 205 -6.17 1.55 -17.92
C VAL A 205 -6.63 1.70 -19.37
N ARG A 206 -7.72 2.43 -19.62
CA ARG A 206 -8.27 2.63 -20.97
C ARG A 206 -7.33 3.43 -21.86
N GLU A 207 -6.72 4.48 -21.32
CA GLU A 207 -5.82 5.38 -22.07
C GLU A 207 -4.48 4.70 -22.42
N HIS A 208 -4.00 3.78 -21.58
CA HIS A 208 -2.70 3.11 -21.72
C HIS A 208 -2.81 1.60 -22.02
N LEU A 209 -3.98 1.16 -22.53
CA LEU A 209 -4.28 -0.28 -22.66
C LEU A 209 -3.31 -1.03 -23.58
N GLY A 210 -2.78 -0.34 -24.61
CA GLY A 210 -1.78 -0.87 -25.56
C GLY A 210 -0.35 -0.89 -25.04
N GLU A 211 -0.08 -0.29 -23.88
CA GLU A 211 1.24 -0.14 -23.30
C GLU A 211 1.49 -1.19 -22.20
N GLU A 212 2.75 -1.31 -21.77
CA GLU A 212 3.07 -2.10 -20.57
C GLU A 212 2.74 -1.28 -19.32
N ILE A 213 1.65 -1.61 -18.65
CA ILE A 213 1.19 -0.93 -17.44
C ILE A 213 1.23 -1.85 -16.22
N SER A 214 1.62 -1.28 -15.08
CA SER A 214 1.69 -1.98 -13.81
C SER A 214 0.63 -1.47 -12.81
N LEU A 215 0.43 -2.25 -11.72
CA LEU A 215 -0.37 -1.80 -10.57
C LEU A 215 0.18 -0.51 -9.97
N ASN A 216 1.51 -0.31 -9.97
CA ASN A 216 2.15 0.88 -9.44
C ASN A 216 1.79 2.13 -10.27
N ASP A 217 1.80 2.02 -11.60
CA ASP A 217 1.44 3.12 -12.50
C ASP A 217 -0.01 3.52 -12.32
N ALA A 218 -0.92 2.54 -12.24
CA ALA A 218 -2.33 2.78 -12.01
C ALA A 218 -2.61 3.38 -10.62
N ALA A 219 -1.88 2.95 -9.60
CA ALA A 219 -1.99 3.49 -8.25
C ALA A 219 -1.51 4.94 -8.21
N ALA A 220 -0.38 5.25 -8.85
CA ALA A 220 0.13 6.62 -8.97
C ALA A 220 -0.87 7.52 -9.70
N ALA A 221 -1.43 7.08 -10.84
CA ALA A 221 -2.44 7.82 -11.60
C ALA A 221 -3.74 8.07 -10.79
N ALA A 222 -4.11 7.14 -9.92
CA ALA A 222 -5.25 7.29 -9.01
C ALA A 222 -4.87 7.99 -7.70
N MET A 223 -3.58 8.28 -7.47
CA MET A 223 -3.04 8.84 -6.24
C MET A 223 -3.34 7.95 -5.01
N LEU A 224 -3.18 6.65 -5.17
CA LEU A 224 -3.35 5.62 -4.16
C LEU A 224 -2.02 4.89 -3.92
N SER A 225 -1.89 4.21 -2.77
CA SER A 225 -0.82 3.22 -2.64
C SER A 225 -1.14 1.97 -3.47
N PRO A 226 -0.13 1.26 -4.03
CA PRO A 226 -0.35 0.02 -4.78
C PRO A 226 -1.08 -1.05 -3.96
N ASN A 227 -0.78 -1.16 -2.67
CA ASN A 227 -1.44 -2.11 -1.77
C ASN A 227 -2.93 -1.79 -1.59
N TYR A 228 -3.24 -0.52 -1.36
CA TYR A 228 -4.62 -0.08 -1.23
C TYR A 228 -5.39 -0.28 -2.55
N LEU A 229 -4.79 0.06 -3.70
CA LEU A 229 -5.43 -0.19 -4.99
C LEU A 229 -5.70 -1.70 -5.21
N ALA A 230 -4.74 -2.58 -4.90
CA ALA A 230 -4.93 -4.02 -5.03
C ALA A 230 -6.10 -4.52 -4.16
N HIS A 231 -6.17 -4.06 -2.90
CA HIS A 231 -7.28 -4.37 -2.00
C HIS A 231 -8.62 -3.82 -2.52
N LEU A 232 -8.64 -2.55 -2.92
CA LEU A 232 -9.83 -1.88 -3.45
C LEU A 232 -10.39 -2.61 -4.69
N LEU A 233 -9.53 -2.98 -5.64
CA LEU A 233 -9.91 -3.74 -6.82
C LEU A 233 -10.50 -5.10 -6.43
N LYS A 234 -9.81 -5.84 -5.54
CA LYS A 234 -10.28 -7.15 -5.10
C LYS A 234 -11.63 -7.06 -4.38
N LYS A 235 -11.80 -6.07 -3.49
CA LYS A 235 -13.03 -5.84 -2.73
C LYS A 235 -14.20 -5.41 -3.62
N GLN A 236 -13.96 -4.57 -4.62
CA GLN A 236 -15.02 -3.98 -5.45
C GLN A 236 -15.34 -4.78 -6.71
N THR A 237 -14.38 -5.53 -7.25
CA THR A 237 -14.51 -6.23 -8.53
C THR A 237 -14.24 -7.74 -8.45
N ASP A 238 -13.81 -8.24 -7.29
CA ASP A 238 -13.28 -9.59 -7.05
C ASP A 238 -12.13 -9.99 -8.00
N ARG A 239 -11.41 -9.00 -8.56
CA ARG A 239 -10.34 -9.18 -9.55
C ARG A 239 -9.04 -8.53 -9.11
N THR A 240 -7.94 -9.11 -9.54
CA THR A 240 -6.63 -8.48 -9.50
C THR A 240 -6.50 -7.43 -10.62
N PHE A 241 -5.53 -6.52 -10.49
CA PHE A 241 -5.22 -5.54 -11.53
C PHE A 241 -4.87 -6.19 -12.89
N THR A 242 -4.06 -7.25 -12.86
CA THR A 242 -3.66 -7.99 -14.07
C THR A 242 -4.86 -8.66 -14.75
N GLU A 243 -5.79 -9.22 -14.00
CA GLU A 243 -7.03 -9.79 -14.53
C GLU A 243 -7.90 -8.71 -15.17
N LEU A 244 -8.04 -7.56 -14.51
CA LEU A 244 -8.79 -6.41 -15.01
C LEU A 244 -8.22 -5.91 -16.35
N VAL A 245 -6.91 -5.68 -16.42
CA VAL A 245 -6.23 -5.23 -17.64
C VAL A 245 -6.38 -6.26 -18.76
N THR A 246 -6.16 -7.54 -18.44
CA THR A 246 -6.30 -8.62 -19.43
C THR A 246 -7.70 -8.66 -20.02
N GLU A 247 -8.74 -8.57 -19.19
CA GLU A 247 -10.12 -8.53 -19.65
C GLU A 247 -10.37 -7.34 -20.59
N ARG A 248 -9.94 -6.14 -20.22
CA ARG A 248 -10.10 -4.93 -21.05
C ARG A 248 -9.37 -5.07 -22.40
N ARG A 249 -8.18 -5.66 -22.39
CA ARG A 249 -7.43 -5.96 -23.61
C ARG A 249 -8.18 -6.96 -24.52
N LEU A 250 -8.79 -7.98 -23.95
CA LEU A 250 -9.59 -8.93 -24.71
C LEU A 250 -10.89 -8.33 -25.26
N GLU A 251 -11.55 -7.45 -24.49
CA GLU A 251 -12.70 -6.66 -24.99
C GLU A 251 -12.31 -5.82 -26.22
N ARG A 252 -11.20 -5.08 -26.13
CA ARG A 252 -10.68 -4.29 -27.25
C ARG A 252 -10.31 -5.17 -28.44
N ALA A 253 -9.73 -6.35 -28.20
CA ALA A 253 -9.40 -7.29 -29.26
C ALA A 253 -10.66 -7.81 -29.98
N LYS A 254 -11.77 -8.07 -29.26
CA LYS A 254 -13.05 -8.45 -29.86
C LYS A 254 -13.55 -7.38 -30.84
N GLU A 255 -13.52 -6.11 -30.43
CA GLU A 255 -13.91 -5.00 -31.31
C GLU A 255 -13.05 -4.98 -32.59
N LEU A 256 -11.72 -5.06 -32.47
CA LEU A 256 -10.82 -5.04 -33.62
C LEU A 256 -10.97 -6.28 -34.53
N LEU A 257 -11.24 -7.45 -33.96
CA LEU A 257 -11.51 -8.66 -34.72
C LEU A 257 -12.78 -8.55 -35.56
N LEU A 258 -13.79 -7.83 -35.08
CA LEU A 258 -15.07 -7.62 -35.80
C LEU A 258 -15.01 -6.48 -36.80
N THR A 259 -14.23 -5.43 -36.54
CA THR A 259 -14.26 -4.19 -37.31
C THR A 259 -13.08 -4.02 -38.27
N SER A 260 -12.06 -4.90 -38.20
CA SER A 260 -10.88 -4.79 -39.04
C SER A 260 -10.42 -6.11 -39.66
N SER A 261 -9.69 -6.02 -40.78
CA SER A 261 -8.97 -7.12 -41.41
C SER A 261 -7.54 -7.28 -40.91
N THR A 262 -7.15 -6.55 -39.87
CA THR A 262 -5.79 -6.55 -39.27
C THR A 262 -5.39 -7.95 -38.85
N ARG A 263 -4.13 -8.34 -39.05
CA ARG A 263 -3.63 -9.66 -38.65
C ARG A 263 -3.81 -9.88 -37.17
N ILE A 264 -4.14 -11.11 -36.76
CA ILE A 264 -4.42 -11.45 -35.36
C ILE A 264 -3.22 -11.12 -34.45
N GLY A 265 -1.98 -11.36 -34.92
CA GLY A 265 -0.78 -10.99 -34.19
C GLY A 265 -0.64 -9.46 -33.98
N ASP A 266 -0.98 -8.67 -34.99
CA ASP A 266 -0.93 -7.20 -34.91
C ASP A 266 -2.03 -6.68 -33.95
N ILE A 267 -3.22 -7.31 -33.95
CA ILE A 267 -4.29 -7.00 -32.98
C ILE A 267 -3.81 -7.31 -31.55
N ALA A 268 -3.13 -8.43 -31.33
CA ALA A 268 -2.57 -8.75 -30.02
C ALA A 268 -1.62 -7.65 -29.52
N LEU A 269 -0.70 -7.21 -30.40
CA LEU A 269 0.24 -6.12 -30.06
C LEU A 269 -0.49 -4.78 -29.80
N GLN A 270 -1.44 -4.40 -30.66
CA GLN A 270 -2.25 -3.17 -30.48
C GLN A 270 -3.06 -3.17 -29.18
N CYS A 271 -3.42 -4.36 -28.68
CA CYS A 271 -4.11 -4.52 -27.40
C CYS A 271 -3.16 -4.65 -26.21
N GLY A 272 -1.84 -4.52 -26.41
CA GLY A 272 -0.84 -4.56 -25.35
C GLY A 272 -0.39 -5.97 -24.91
N PHE A 273 -0.67 -7.01 -25.72
CA PHE A 273 -0.08 -8.32 -25.49
C PHE A 273 1.30 -8.40 -26.16
N SER A 274 2.31 -8.78 -25.39
CA SER A 274 3.68 -8.94 -25.92
C SER A 274 3.86 -10.24 -26.74
N ASP A 275 2.94 -11.21 -26.58
CA ASP A 275 2.99 -12.52 -27.23
C ASP A 275 1.62 -12.91 -27.81
N ALA A 276 1.59 -13.15 -29.11
CA ALA A 276 0.37 -13.53 -29.86
C ALA A 276 -0.16 -14.94 -29.48
N ASP A 277 0.72 -15.85 -29.06
CA ASP A 277 0.31 -17.19 -28.61
C ASP A 277 -0.31 -17.13 -27.23
N TYR A 278 0.27 -16.32 -26.33
CA TYR A 278 -0.34 -16.03 -25.03
C TYR A 278 -1.71 -15.36 -25.19
N PHE A 279 -1.82 -14.35 -26.07
CA PHE A 279 -3.09 -13.71 -26.41
C PHE A 279 -4.12 -14.76 -26.89
N SER A 280 -3.77 -15.62 -27.85
CA SER A 280 -4.69 -16.59 -28.42
C SER A 280 -5.18 -17.60 -27.38
N ARG A 281 -4.29 -18.06 -26.47
CA ARG A 281 -4.66 -18.93 -25.35
C ARG A 281 -5.62 -18.25 -24.37
N ARG A 282 -5.31 -17.01 -23.97
CA ARG A 282 -6.16 -16.25 -23.03
C ARG A 282 -7.51 -15.90 -23.66
N PHE A 283 -7.53 -15.51 -24.93
CA PHE A 283 -8.76 -15.24 -25.66
C PHE A 283 -9.66 -16.49 -25.70
N ARG A 284 -9.12 -17.64 -26.09
CA ARG A 284 -9.89 -18.89 -26.10
C ARG A 284 -10.37 -19.30 -24.70
N GLN A 285 -9.54 -19.12 -23.68
CA GLN A 285 -9.91 -19.43 -22.29
C GLN A 285 -11.12 -18.61 -21.82
N GLN A 286 -11.17 -17.33 -22.20
CA GLN A 286 -12.20 -16.42 -21.70
C GLN A 286 -13.42 -16.35 -22.60
N ILE A 287 -13.25 -16.48 -23.92
CA ILE A 287 -14.34 -16.32 -24.91
C ILE A 287 -14.88 -17.69 -25.41
N GLY A 288 -14.14 -18.77 -25.15
CA GLY A 288 -14.53 -20.14 -25.55
C GLY A 288 -14.08 -20.56 -26.96
N VAL A 289 -13.76 -19.59 -27.83
CA VAL A 289 -13.31 -19.82 -29.21
C VAL A 289 -12.01 -19.09 -29.49
N THR A 290 -11.26 -19.52 -30.51
CA THR A 290 -10.02 -18.84 -30.91
C THR A 290 -10.34 -17.49 -31.59
N PRO A 291 -9.38 -16.51 -31.59
CA PRO A 291 -9.55 -15.23 -32.26
C PRO A 291 -9.94 -15.38 -33.74
N ARG A 292 -9.39 -16.39 -34.45
CA ARG A 292 -9.71 -16.69 -35.86
C ARG A 292 -11.15 -17.21 -36.01
N GLN A 293 -11.58 -18.08 -35.14
CA GLN A 293 -12.98 -18.62 -35.16
C GLN A 293 -13.96 -17.50 -34.81
N PHE A 294 -13.62 -16.61 -33.86
CA PHE A 294 -14.44 -15.47 -33.47
C PHE A 294 -14.67 -14.53 -34.66
N ARG A 295 -13.59 -14.16 -35.37
CA ARG A 295 -13.66 -13.34 -36.58
C ARG A 295 -14.53 -13.96 -37.67
N ASN A 296 -14.32 -15.26 -37.96
CA ASN A 296 -15.03 -15.98 -39.03
C ASN A 296 -16.51 -16.23 -38.70
N GLY A 297 -16.85 -16.47 -37.42
CA GLY A 297 -18.21 -16.65 -36.95
C GLY A 297 -19.08 -15.40 -37.10
N ALA A 298 -18.48 -14.25 -36.89
CA ALA A 298 -19.15 -12.95 -37.10
C ALA A 298 -19.39 -12.66 -38.60
N GLY A 299 -18.44 -13.04 -39.46
CA GLY A 299 -18.62 -12.97 -40.93
C GLY A 299 -19.75 -13.88 -41.46
N ALA A 300 -19.93 -15.07 -40.88
CA ALA A 300 -21.02 -15.99 -41.28
C ALA A 300 -22.39 -15.44 -40.85
N ALA A 301 -22.51 -14.78 -39.72
CA ALA A 301 -23.76 -14.14 -39.27
C ALA A 301 -24.16 -12.95 -40.17
N ALA A 302 -23.17 -12.18 -40.67
CA ALA A 302 -23.42 -11.05 -41.58
C ALA A 302 -23.85 -11.48 -42.98
N THR A 303 -23.39 -12.62 -43.47
CA THR A 303 -23.76 -13.15 -44.79
C THR A 303 -25.11 -13.92 -44.83
N SER A 304 -25.63 -14.33 -43.66
CA SER A 304 -26.94 -14.98 -43.53
C SER A 304 -28.12 -13.99 -43.36
N SER A 305 -27.85 -12.68 -43.31
CA SER A 305 -28.85 -11.60 -43.11
C SER A 305 -29.08 -10.74 -44.37
N SER A 306 -28.80 -11.25 -45.56
CA SER A 306 -29.25 -10.62 -46.81
C SER A 306 -30.44 -11.41 -47.41
N PRO A 307 -31.57 -10.71 -47.64
CA PRO A 307 -32.79 -11.32 -48.14
C PRO A 307 -32.66 -11.76 -49.59
#